data_e0fffba1cbdd24698521fbcafc473c31
#
_entry.id   e0fffba1cbdd24698521fbcafc473c31
#
_cell.length_a   1.000
_cell.length_b   1.000
_cell.length_c   1.000
_cell.angle_alpha   90.00
_cell.angle_beta   90.00
_cell.angle_gamma   90.00
#
_symmetry.space_group_name_H-M   'P 1'
#
loop_
_entity.id
_entity.type
_entity.pdbx_description
1 polymer ?
#
loop_
_entity_poly.entity_id
_entity_poly.type
_entity_poly.pdbx_seq_one_letter_code
_entity_poly.pdbx_strand_id
1 'polypeptide(L)'
;MPNALNVNHNISALNVRRHLNLNSGDQSTRLERLSSGMRINSAEDDAAGLSVSEGFRAQITGLTMGVRNAEMGANMLQVAEGSLNEVSAMLIRMRELAVQSASSTVNDVNREAIESEANQLKNEIDRIAQSTVYNDQTLLTGFGARADETLSTSITDEAQTGVARVLVSGSPKGTYTFVDSAGDGEMTLGNGVVTQTIRLTTQLDVGLNVATGSTIVANFDRLGIQVTLAGQDASQNTTGSYVDGDLNGKTIAVVGGTGGSFQVGANDVVADRIDVGFQDMSASSAYLNLNVVSLSTMTSSRSAITQLDTAIAKVAQVRGDIGAAMNRLHLCYSPYGIEFRPLATDAS
;
A
#
# COMPACT_ATOMS: atom_id res chain seq x y z
N MET A 1 50.25 59.22 49.52
CA MET A 1 48.84 59.42 49.19
C MET A 1 48.02 58.66 50.22
N PRO A 2 47.24 59.31 51.06
CA PRO A 2 46.47 58.62 52.09
C PRO A 2 45.27 57.88 51.34
N ASN A 3 45.18 56.61 51.54
CA ASN A 3 43.97 55.85 51.13
C ASN A 3 42.82 56.41 52.00
N ALA A 4 41.93 57.12 51.32
CA ALA A 4 40.65 57.50 51.88
C ALA A 4 39.91 56.21 52.28
N LEU A 5 39.84 55.93 53.56
CA LEU A 5 39.02 54.88 54.18
C LEU A 5 37.55 55.24 53.89
N ASN A 6 37.02 54.71 52.79
CA ASN A 6 35.63 54.87 52.49
C ASN A 6 34.86 53.85 53.31
N VAL A 7 34.50 54.18 54.53
CA VAL A 7 33.92 53.32 55.57
C VAL A 7 32.49 52.87 55.17
N ASN A 8 31.80 53.59 54.30
CA ASN A 8 30.42 53.31 53.94
C ASN A 8 30.26 52.41 52.71
N HIS A 9 31.29 52.23 51.85
CA HIS A 9 31.17 51.42 50.62
C HIS A 9 32.52 50.73 50.38
N ASN A 10 32.60 49.44 50.73
CA ASN A 10 33.75 48.60 50.38
C ASN A 10 33.57 48.03 48.96
N ILE A 11 34.04 48.79 47.96
CA ILE A 11 33.94 48.44 46.53
C ILE A 11 34.65 47.12 46.23
N SER A 12 35.77 46.82 46.93
CA SER A 12 36.48 45.55 46.75
C SER A 12 35.64 44.37 47.22
N ALA A 13 34.98 44.46 48.37
CA ALA A 13 34.08 43.41 48.87
C ALA A 13 32.85 43.20 47.97
N LEU A 14 32.31 44.30 47.43
CA LEU A 14 31.20 44.21 46.47
C LEU A 14 31.64 43.53 45.17
N ASN A 15 32.82 43.82 44.66
CA ASN A 15 33.36 43.15 43.47
C ASN A 15 33.63 41.64 43.70
N VAL A 16 34.21 41.27 44.82
CA VAL A 16 34.43 39.89 45.24
C VAL A 16 33.10 39.13 45.33
N ARG A 17 32.09 39.75 45.98
CA ARG A 17 30.77 39.17 46.11
C ARG A 17 30.10 38.98 44.73
N ARG A 18 30.27 39.93 43.79
CA ARG A 18 29.79 39.79 42.43
C ARG A 18 30.45 38.59 41.71
N HIS A 19 31.78 38.48 41.81
CA HIS A 19 32.51 37.37 41.21
C HIS A 19 32.15 36.02 41.83
N LEU A 20 31.93 35.95 43.15
CA LEU A 20 31.43 34.75 43.81
C LEU A 20 30.05 34.33 43.33
N ASN A 21 29.13 35.27 43.18
CA ASN A 21 27.81 34.99 42.67
C ASN A 21 27.84 34.49 41.20
N LEU A 22 28.68 35.11 40.35
CA LEU A 22 28.88 34.67 38.97
C LEU A 22 29.47 33.24 38.92
N ASN A 23 30.52 32.96 39.68
CA ASN A 23 31.12 31.63 39.74
C ASN A 23 30.16 30.59 40.31
N SER A 24 29.34 30.92 41.30
CA SER A 24 28.33 29.99 41.83
C SER A 24 27.24 29.69 40.80
N GLY A 25 26.83 30.69 40.03
CA GLY A 25 25.89 30.49 38.89
C GLY A 25 26.49 29.58 37.81
N ASP A 26 27.70 29.88 37.35
CA ASP A 26 28.40 29.06 36.34
C ASP A 26 28.60 27.60 36.81
N GLN A 27 28.96 27.43 38.11
CA GLN A 27 29.13 26.10 38.69
C GLN A 27 27.79 25.34 38.72
N SER A 28 26.70 25.99 39.10
CA SER A 28 25.35 25.38 39.08
C SER A 28 24.96 24.90 37.68
N THR A 29 25.12 25.74 36.66
CA THR A 29 24.83 25.38 35.25
C THR A 29 25.70 24.23 34.75
N ARG A 30 27.00 24.21 35.13
CA ARG A 30 27.91 23.09 34.77
C ARG A 30 27.54 21.78 35.46
N LEU A 31 27.11 21.84 36.73
CA LEU A 31 26.63 20.67 37.47
C LEU A 31 25.32 20.15 36.90
N GLU A 32 24.43 21.02 36.49
CA GLU A 32 23.17 20.66 35.83
C GLU A 32 23.43 19.94 34.50
N ARG A 33 24.32 20.48 33.66
CA ARG A 33 24.74 19.85 32.40
C ARG A 33 25.43 18.50 32.61
N LEU A 34 26.27 18.40 33.64
CA LEU A 34 26.95 17.14 33.96
C LEU A 34 25.96 16.08 34.48
N SER A 35 24.99 16.51 35.29
CA SER A 35 23.97 15.61 35.85
C SER A 35 22.98 15.11 34.80
N SER A 36 22.56 15.96 33.85
CA SER A 36 21.66 15.63 32.77
C SER A 36 22.36 14.92 31.60
N GLY A 37 23.67 15.08 31.45
CA GLY A 37 24.43 14.64 30.28
C GLY A 37 24.16 15.45 29.03
N MET A 38 23.37 16.52 29.13
CA MET A 38 22.96 17.35 27.98
C MET A 38 23.55 18.77 28.12
N ARG A 39 23.98 19.34 26.99
CA ARG A 39 24.50 20.69 26.90
C ARG A 39 23.39 21.74 27.04
N ILE A 40 22.22 21.46 26.47
CA ILE A 40 21.03 22.32 26.45
C ILE A 40 19.99 21.64 27.33
N ASN A 41 19.65 22.23 28.46
CA ASN A 41 18.68 21.69 29.42
C ASN A 41 17.39 22.50 29.46
N SER A 42 17.47 23.77 29.12
CA SER A 42 16.35 24.70 29.16
C SER A 42 16.30 25.58 27.91
N ALA A 43 15.12 26.16 27.63
CA ALA A 43 14.96 27.12 26.54
C ALA A 43 15.80 28.41 26.78
N GLU A 44 16.27 28.67 28.03
CA GLU A 44 17.13 29.78 28.41
C GLU A 44 18.57 29.54 27.91
N ASP A 45 19.03 28.29 27.86
CA ASP A 45 20.35 27.93 27.34
C ASP A 45 20.49 28.18 25.84
N ASP A 46 19.51 27.69 25.08
CA ASP A 46 19.41 27.84 23.60
C ASP A 46 18.01 27.44 23.09
N ALA A 47 17.16 28.44 22.89
CA ALA A 47 15.79 28.21 22.42
C ALA A 47 15.74 27.62 21.02
N ALA A 48 16.67 28.02 20.13
CA ALA A 48 16.72 27.51 18.75
C ALA A 48 17.22 26.06 18.73
N GLY A 49 18.28 25.76 19.42
CA GLY A 49 18.84 24.40 19.55
C GLY A 49 17.86 23.44 20.22
N LEU A 50 17.14 23.88 21.27
CA LEU A 50 16.11 23.07 21.91
C LEU A 50 14.97 22.74 20.96
N SER A 51 14.46 23.72 20.18
CA SER A 51 13.39 23.49 19.21
C SER A 51 13.80 22.47 18.13
N VAL A 52 15.02 22.55 17.62
CA VAL A 52 15.55 21.59 16.65
C VAL A 52 15.69 20.19 17.27
N SER A 53 16.23 20.11 18.51
CA SER A 53 16.41 18.85 19.23
C SER A 53 15.08 18.14 19.49
N GLU A 54 14.06 18.88 19.93
CA GLU A 54 12.72 18.31 20.14
C GLU A 54 12.06 17.89 18.81
N GLY A 55 12.31 18.63 17.72
CA GLY A 55 11.89 18.22 16.38
C GLY A 55 12.51 16.89 15.96
N PHE A 56 13.81 16.69 16.15
CA PHE A 56 14.46 15.41 15.87
C PHE A 56 13.98 14.29 16.78
N ARG A 57 13.76 14.58 18.08
CA ARG A 57 13.22 13.59 19.02
C ARG A 57 11.82 13.10 18.58
N ALA A 58 10.96 14.02 18.15
CA ALA A 58 9.64 13.68 17.61
C ALA A 58 9.77 12.82 16.35
N GLN A 59 10.68 13.15 15.44
CA GLN A 59 10.93 12.34 14.25
C GLN A 59 11.45 10.93 14.59
N ILE A 60 12.45 10.81 15.49
CA ILE A 60 13.02 9.52 15.90
C ILE A 60 11.93 8.63 16.53
N THR A 61 11.11 9.19 17.42
CA THR A 61 9.99 8.43 18.01
C THR A 61 8.95 8.02 16.99
N GLY A 62 8.60 8.92 16.06
CA GLY A 62 7.70 8.62 14.93
C GLY A 62 8.24 7.49 14.05
N LEU A 63 9.50 7.55 13.66
CA LEU A 63 10.15 6.52 12.86
C LEU A 63 10.24 5.17 13.58
N THR A 64 10.53 5.18 14.89
CA THR A 64 10.53 3.96 15.71
C THR A 64 9.15 3.29 15.73
N MET A 65 8.08 4.08 15.79
CA MET A 65 6.72 3.56 15.66
C MET A 65 6.42 3.09 14.23
N GLY A 66 6.93 3.79 13.21
CA GLY A 66 6.84 3.39 11.81
C GLY A 66 7.44 2.00 11.56
N VAL A 67 8.62 1.72 12.12
CA VAL A 67 9.26 0.39 12.07
C VAL A 67 8.35 -0.68 12.69
N ARG A 68 7.79 -0.44 13.87
CA ARG A 68 6.86 -1.38 14.51
C ARG A 68 5.60 -1.60 13.69
N ASN A 69 5.07 -0.54 13.08
CA ASN A 69 3.91 -0.65 12.19
C ASN A 69 4.23 -1.51 10.95
N ALA A 70 5.45 -1.35 10.40
CA ALA A 70 5.91 -2.16 9.27
C ALA A 70 6.03 -3.65 9.64
N GLU A 71 6.57 -3.97 10.83
CA GLU A 71 6.65 -5.35 11.35
C GLU A 71 5.25 -5.95 11.54
N MET A 72 4.33 -5.20 12.15
CA MET A 72 2.94 -5.65 12.33
C MET A 72 2.23 -5.85 10.99
N GLY A 73 2.45 -4.95 10.03
CA GLY A 73 1.93 -5.06 8.68
C GLY A 73 2.45 -6.30 7.95
N ALA A 74 3.76 -6.57 8.04
CA ALA A 74 4.36 -7.77 7.46
C ALA A 74 3.80 -9.07 8.07
N ASN A 75 3.63 -9.12 9.38
CA ASN A 75 3.02 -10.27 10.06
C ASN A 75 1.57 -10.50 9.62
N MET A 76 0.80 -9.44 9.46
CA MET A 76 -0.58 -9.52 8.97
C MET A 76 -0.64 -10.06 7.53
N LEU A 77 0.22 -9.56 6.65
CA LEU A 77 0.29 -10.03 5.27
C LEU A 77 0.76 -11.50 5.17
N GLN A 78 1.62 -11.94 6.08
CA GLN A 78 2.04 -13.33 6.17
C GLN A 78 0.89 -14.26 6.53
N VAL A 79 -0.04 -13.84 7.39
CA VAL A 79 -1.27 -14.59 7.70
C VAL A 79 -2.15 -14.70 6.45
N ALA A 80 -2.33 -13.59 5.71
CA ALA A 80 -3.10 -13.60 4.46
C ALA A 80 -2.47 -14.51 3.40
N GLU A 81 -1.14 -14.46 3.22
CA GLU A 81 -0.40 -15.32 2.29
C GLU A 81 -0.55 -16.81 2.64
N GLY A 82 -0.47 -17.17 3.93
CA GLY A 82 -0.70 -18.54 4.38
C GLY A 82 -2.08 -19.06 3.99
N SER A 83 -3.12 -18.25 4.21
CA SER A 83 -4.50 -18.61 3.85
C SER A 83 -4.72 -18.69 2.34
N LEU A 84 -4.09 -17.81 1.55
CA LEU A 84 -4.15 -17.86 0.09
C LEU A 84 -3.43 -19.08 -0.49
N ASN A 85 -2.42 -19.60 0.20
CA ASN A 85 -1.78 -20.86 -0.19
C ASN A 85 -2.76 -22.03 -0.10
N GLU A 86 -3.57 -22.11 0.97
CA GLU A 86 -4.63 -23.11 1.11
C GLU A 86 -5.71 -22.97 0.04
N VAL A 87 -6.15 -21.73 -0.25
CA VAL A 87 -7.09 -21.44 -1.34
C VAL A 87 -6.54 -21.92 -2.69
N SER A 88 -5.26 -21.65 -2.96
CA SER A 88 -4.58 -22.13 -4.18
C SER A 88 -4.58 -23.67 -4.28
N ALA A 89 -4.28 -24.37 -3.19
CA ALA A 89 -4.30 -25.83 -3.14
C ALA A 89 -5.70 -26.40 -3.45
N MET A 90 -6.76 -25.76 -2.92
CA MET A 90 -8.13 -26.16 -3.19
C MET A 90 -8.54 -25.91 -4.64
N LEU A 91 -8.14 -24.79 -5.24
CA LEU A 91 -8.38 -24.50 -6.65
C LEU A 91 -7.69 -25.52 -7.56
N ILE A 92 -6.47 -25.93 -7.23
CA ILE A 92 -5.75 -26.99 -7.95
C ILE A 92 -6.51 -28.31 -7.82
N ARG A 93 -7.01 -28.67 -6.63
CA ARG A 93 -7.83 -29.85 -6.43
C ARG A 93 -9.13 -29.80 -7.22
N MET A 94 -9.81 -28.65 -7.25
CA MET A 94 -11.01 -28.47 -8.09
C MET A 94 -10.69 -28.65 -9.58
N ARG A 95 -9.53 -28.19 -10.02
CA ARG A 95 -9.06 -28.40 -11.40
C ARG A 95 -8.82 -29.87 -11.74
N GLU A 96 -8.24 -30.64 -10.83
CA GLU A 96 -8.10 -32.09 -10.98
C GLU A 96 -9.47 -32.77 -11.15
N LEU A 97 -10.45 -32.40 -10.31
CA LEU A 97 -11.83 -32.89 -10.39
C LEU A 97 -12.48 -32.50 -11.71
N ALA A 98 -12.26 -31.29 -12.21
CA ALA A 98 -12.77 -30.82 -13.48
C ALA A 98 -12.18 -31.63 -14.64
N VAL A 99 -10.90 -31.91 -14.67
CA VAL A 99 -10.25 -32.78 -15.67
C VAL A 99 -10.79 -34.21 -15.61
N GLN A 100 -10.98 -34.77 -14.42
CA GLN A 100 -11.55 -36.08 -14.21
C GLN A 100 -12.99 -36.16 -14.76
N SER A 101 -13.84 -35.17 -14.41
CA SER A 101 -15.24 -35.09 -14.86
C SER A 101 -15.35 -34.84 -16.37
N ALA A 102 -14.38 -34.19 -17.00
CA ALA A 102 -14.34 -33.93 -18.45
C ALA A 102 -14.09 -35.21 -19.30
N SER A 103 -13.74 -36.33 -18.67
CA SER A 103 -13.50 -37.59 -19.36
C SER A 103 -14.82 -38.30 -19.73
N SER A 104 -14.86 -38.91 -20.92
CA SER A 104 -15.98 -39.74 -21.37
C SER A 104 -16.08 -41.06 -20.60
N THR A 105 -15.08 -41.47 -19.85
CA THR A 105 -15.07 -42.69 -19.05
C THR A 105 -15.87 -42.55 -17.75
N VAL A 106 -16.21 -41.35 -17.34
CA VAL A 106 -17.00 -41.04 -16.15
C VAL A 106 -18.48 -40.95 -16.53
N ASN A 107 -19.32 -41.66 -15.81
CA ASN A 107 -20.78 -41.59 -15.97
C ASN A 107 -21.38 -40.42 -15.18
N ASP A 108 -22.65 -40.10 -15.45
CA ASP A 108 -23.30 -38.91 -14.86
C ASP A 108 -23.47 -39.03 -13.34
N VAL A 109 -23.69 -40.24 -12.79
CA VAL A 109 -23.74 -40.45 -11.32
C VAL A 109 -22.40 -40.15 -10.67
N ASN A 110 -21.31 -40.56 -11.31
CA ASN A 110 -19.96 -40.26 -10.77
C ASN A 110 -19.63 -38.77 -10.91
N ARG A 111 -20.14 -38.09 -12.00
CA ARG A 111 -20.01 -36.63 -12.13
C ARG A 111 -20.74 -35.87 -11.01
N GLU A 112 -21.92 -36.35 -10.62
CA GLU A 112 -22.67 -35.76 -9.51
C GLU A 112 -21.88 -35.86 -8.17
N ALA A 113 -21.19 -36.99 -7.93
CA ALA A 113 -20.32 -37.14 -6.78
C ALA A 113 -19.11 -36.19 -6.84
N ILE A 114 -18.48 -36.02 -8.02
CA ILE A 114 -17.41 -35.06 -8.26
C ILE A 114 -17.88 -33.63 -8.06
N GLU A 115 -19.06 -33.27 -8.57
CA GLU A 115 -19.68 -31.96 -8.36
C GLU A 115 -19.93 -31.68 -6.87
N SER A 116 -20.36 -32.68 -6.12
CA SER A 116 -20.55 -32.55 -4.67
C SER A 116 -19.22 -32.25 -3.93
N GLU A 117 -18.13 -32.94 -4.31
CA GLU A 117 -16.80 -32.63 -3.75
C GLU A 117 -16.36 -31.20 -4.12
N ALA A 118 -16.53 -30.80 -5.38
CA ALA A 118 -16.20 -29.45 -5.82
C ALA A 118 -16.99 -28.36 -5.08
N ASN A 119 -18.28 -28.58 -4.79
CA ASN A 119 -19.09 -27.66 -4.01
C ASN A 119 -18.64 -27.59 -2.55
N GLN A 120 -18.18 -28.69 -1.96
CA GLN A 120 -17.57 -28.66 -0.61
C GLN A 120 -16.28 -27.82 -0.60
N LEU A 121 -15.45 -27.95 -1.65
CA LEU A 121 -14.23 -27.14 -1.77
C LEU A 121 -14.56 -25.64 -1.94
N LYS A 122 -15.61 -25.28 -2.70
CA LYS A 122 -16.07 -23.89 -2.80
C LYS A 122 -16.48 -23.34 -1.43
N ASN A 123 -17.29 -24.11 -0.68
CA ASN A 123 -17.72 -23.73 0.67
C ASN A 123 -16.51 -23.56 1.63
N GLU A 124 -15.49 -24.41 1.48
CA GLU A 124 -14.29 -24.30 2.29
C GLU A 124 -13.45 -23.07 1.93
N ILE A 125 -13.35 -22.70 0.65
CA ILE A 125 -12.75 -21.43 0.21
C ILE A 125 -13.47 -20.25 0.84
N ASP A 126 -14.82 -20.22 0.81
CA ASP A 126 -15.61 -19.17 1.44
C ASP A 126 -15.38 -19.13 2.95
N ARG A 127 -15.30 -20.29 3.61
CA ARG A 127 -15.01 -20.38 5.03
C ARG A 127 -13.63 -19.80 5.37
N ILE A 128 -12.60 -20.14 4.60
CA ILE A 128 -11.23 -19.61 4.80
C ILE A 128 -11.24 -18.10 4.58
N ALA A 129 -11.87 -17.60 3.52
CA ALA A 129 -11.94 -16.18 3.24
C ALA A 129 -12.56 -15.38 4.41
N GLN A 130 -13.59 -15.93 5.05
CA GLN A 130 -14.29 -15.29 6.17
C GLN A 130 -13.57 -15.48 7.51
N SER A 131 -12.91 -16.63 7.73
CA SER A 131 -12.24 -16.95 8.99
C SER A 131 -10.81 -16.40 9.10
N THR A 132 -10.22 -15.95 7.99
CA THR A 132 -8.90 -15.32 8.00
C THR A 132 -9.01 -13.90 8.52
N VAL A 133 -8.74 -13.76 9.83
CA VAL A 133 -8.89 -12.49 10.56
C VAL A 133 -7.56 -12.16 11.25
N TYR A 134 -7.20 -10.89 11.26
CA TYR A 134 -6.09 -10.34 12.03
C TYR A 134 -6.58 -9.10 12.79
N ASN A 135 -6.49 -9.12 14.11
CA ASN A 135 -6.97 -8.03 14.98
C ASN A 135 -8.41 -7.58 14.62
N ASP A 136 -9.35 -8.54 14.56
CA ASP A 136 -10.76 -8.38 14.21
C ASP A 136 -11.03 -7.81 12.77
N GLN A 137 -10.01 -7.74 11.94
CA GLN A 137 -10.16 -7.36 10.52
C GLN A 137 -10.09 -8.59 9.63
N THR A 138 -11.11 -8.82 8.81
CA THR A 138 -11.08 -9.86 7.78
C THR A 138 -10.12 -9.44 6.67
N LEU A 139 -9.22 -10.34 6.28
CA LEU A 139 -8.19 -10.02 5.31
C LEU A 139 -8.60 -10.38 3.89
N LEU A 140 -9.26 -11.52 3.68
CA LEU A 140 -9.52 -12.08 2.36
C LEU A 140 -10.89 -11.72 1.77
N THR A 141 -11.73 -10.96 2.46
CA THR A 141 -13.04 -10.50 1.98
C THR A 141 -13.00 -9.07 1.41
N GLY A 142 -11.84 -8.65 0.91
CA GLY A 142 -11.58 -7.30 0.40
C GLY A 142 -10.89 -6.42 1.42
N PHE A 143 -9.57 -6.43 1.41
CA PHE A 143 -8.73 -5.66 2.30
C PHE A 143 -8.19 -4.42 1.58
N GLY A 144 -8.27 -3.26 2.23
CA GLY A 144 -7.82 -1.97 1.69
C GLY A 144 -8.79 -1.34 0.69
N ALA A 145 -8.50 -0.09 0.30
CA ALA A 145 -9.19 0.56 -0.80
C ALA A 145 -8.79 -0.13 -2.12
N ARG A 146 -9.77 -0.43 -2.95
CA ARG A 146 -9.54 -1.09 -4.25
C ARG A 146 -10.47 -0.57 -5.32
N ALA A 147 -10.06 -0.70 -6.56
CA ALA A 147 -10.96 -0.52 -7.70
C ALA A 147 -11.90 -1.74 -7.80
N ASP A 148 -13.18 -1.49 -7.94
CA ASP A 148 -14.17 -2.55 -8.17
C ASP A 148 -14.20 -2.85 -9.67
N GLU A 149 -13.85 -4.07 -10.06
CA GLU A 149 -13.78 -4.47 -11.46
C GLU A 149 -15.17 -4.52 -12.12
N THR A 150 -16.23 -4.77 -11.35
CA THR A 150 -17.60 -4.88 -11.90
C THR A 150 -18.28 -3.53 -12.07
N LEU A 151 -17.93 -2.55 -11.22
CA LEU A 151 -18.50 -1.19 -11.24
C LEU A 151 -17.65 -0.19 -12.03
N SER A 152 -16.42 -0.58 -12.38
CA SER A 152 -15.47 0.28 -13.12
C SER A 152 -15.55 0.02 -14.61
N THR A 153 -16.16 0.94 -15.36
CA THR A 153 -16.30 0.79 -16.81
C THR A 153 -14.97 0.87 -17.56
N SER A 154 -13.95 1.46 -16.96
CA SER A 154 -12.58 1.48 -17.51
C SER A 154 -11.91 0.11 -17.46
N ILE A 155 -12.29 -0.76 -16.53
CA ILE A 155 -11.72 -2.10 -16.33
C ILE A 155 -12.57 -3.15 -17.06
N THR A 156 -13.91 -3.05 -16.98
CA THR A 156 -14.81 -4.02 -17.65
C THR A 156 -14.66 -4.03 -19.17
N ASP A 157 -14.25 -2.92 -19.75
CA ASP A 157 -14.05 -2.76 -21.19
C ASP A 157 -12.56 -2.82 -21.59
N GLU A 158 -11.74 -3.61 -20.90
CA GLU A 158 -10.29 -3.73 -21.13
C GLU A 158 -9.89 -3.85 -22.61
N ALA A 159 -10.68 -4.58 -23.38
CA ALA A 159 -10.45 -4.74 -24.83
C ALA A 159 -10.54 -3.44 -25.62
N GLN A 160 -11.17 -2.40 -25.09
CA GLN A 160 -11.34 -1.09 -25.73
C GLN A 160 -10.54 0.01 -25.05
N THR A 161 -10.28 -0.10 -23.75
CA THR A 161 -9.66 0.94 -22.94
C THR A 161 -8.15 0.76 -22.76
N GLY A 162 -7.63 -0.44 -22.99
CA GLY A 162 -6.24 -0.76 -22.74
C GLY A 162 -5.79 -0.64 -21.28
N VAL A 163 -6.71 -0.59 -20.33
CA VAL A 163 -6.39 -0.54 -18.88
C VAL A 163 -6.01 -1.92 -18.40
N ALA A 164 -4.71 -2.16 -18.18
CA ALA A 164 -4.21 -3.45 -17.70
C ALA A 164 -4.34 -3.62 -16.18
N ARG A 165 -4.27 -2.52 -15.42
CA ARG A 165 -4.31 -2.58 -13.95
C ARG A 165 -4.66 -1.23 -13.36
N VAL A 166 -5.44 -1.23 -12.28
CA VAL A 166 -5.69 -0.07 -11.43
C VAL A 166 -5.23 -0.39 -10.01
N LEU A 167 -4.33 0.43 -9.49
CA LEU A 167 -3.92 0.40 -8.09
C LEU A 167 -4.52 1.61 -7.37
N VAL A 168 -5.03 1.37 -6.18
CA VAL A 168 -5.63 2.40 -5.34
C VAL A 168 -4.85 2.50 -4.04
N SER A 169 -4.43 3.72 -3.69
CA SER A 169 -3.58 3.98 -2.54
C SER A 169 -4.13 5.20 -1.80
N GLY A 170 -4.86 4.94 -0.70
CA GLY A 170 -5.40 6.02 0.14
C GLY A 170 -6.51 6.87 -0.49
N SER A 171 -7.07 6.46 -1.61
CA SER A 171 -8.18 7.17 -2.28
C SER A 171 -9.47 7.08 -1.47
N PRO A 172 -10.23 8.17 -1.34
CA PRO A 172 -11.57 8.12 -0.80
C PRO A 172 -12.49 7.21 -1.62
N LYS A 173 -13.40 6.51 -0.93
CA LYS A 173 -14.46 5.75 -1.60
C LYS A 173 -15.28 6.67 -2.50
N GLY A 174 -15.52 6.27 -3.73
CA GLY A 174 -16.30 7.04 -4.70
C GLY A 174 -16.05 6.60 -6.14
N THR A 175 -16.79 7.24 -7.05
CA THR A 175 -16.61 7.03 -8.48
C THR A 175 -15.73 8.14 -9.03
N TYR A 176 -14.68 7.76 -9.72
CA TYR A 176 -13.76 8.65 -10.41
C TYR A 176 -14.01 8.54 -11.90
N THR A 177 -14.17 9.68 -12.56
CA THR A 177 -14.46 9.76 -14.00
C THR A 177 -13.25 10.25 -14.75
N PHE A 178 -12.92 9.60 -15.85
CA PHE A 178 -11.90 10.07 -16.79
C PHE A 178 -12.46 11.14 -17.70
N VAL A 179 -11.66 12.15 -17.95
CA VAL A 179 -11.80 13.09 -19.06
C VAL A 179 -10.54 12.95 -19.89
N ASP A 180 -10.69 12.39 -21.07
CA ASP A 180 -9.62 12.00 -21.98
C ASP A 180 -10.01 12.45 -23.38
N SER A 181 -9.41 13.50 -23.86
CA SER A 181 -9.77 14.12 -25.15
C SER A 181 -8.78 13.65 -26.21
N ALA A 182 -9.26 13.03 -27.26
CA ALA A 182 -8.43 12.53 -28.33
C ALA A 182 -7.57 13.64 -28.98
N GLY A 183 -6.28 13.43 -29.03
CA GLY A 183 -5.31 14.28 -29.74
C GLY A 183 -4.54 15.28 -28.87
N ASP A 184 -4.80 15.35 -27.56
CA ASP A 184 -4.07 16.25 -26.66
C ASP A 184 -2.99 15.56 -25.82
N GLY A 185 -3.05 14.22 -25.70
CA GLY A 185 -2.14 13.40 -24.90
C GLY A 185 -2.19 13.74 -23.41
N GLU A 186 -3.30 14.28 -22.95
CA GLU A 186 -3.57 14.62 -21.55
C GLU A 186 -4.71 13.76 -21.01
N MET A 187 -4.52 13.19 -19.84
CA MET A 187 -5.54 12.42 -19.15
C MET A 187 -5.89 13.06 -17.82
N THR A 188 -7.16 13.35 -17.60
CA THR A 188 -7.68 13.90 -16.35
C THR A 188 -8.54 12.87 -15.65
N LEU A 189 -8.31 12.66 -14.36
CA LEU A 189 -9.14 11.84 -13.48
C LEU A 189 -9.70 12.68 -12.36
N GLY A 190 -10.97 12.51 -12.03
CA GLY A 190 -11.60 13.29 -10.97
C GLY A 190 -12.82 12.62 -10.35
N ASN A 191 -13.10 12.95 -9.08
CA ASN A 191 -14.27 12.48 -8.32
C ASN A 191 -15.37 13.54 -8.16
N GLY A 192 -15.32 14.62 -8.95
CA GLY A 192 -16.22 15.76 -8.86
C GLY A 192 -15.81 16.83 -7.83
N VAL A 193 -14.91 16.54 -6.91
CA VAL A 193 -14.37 17.48 -5.91
C VAL A 193 -12.90 17.81 -6.19
N VAL A 194 -12.12 16.79 -6.48
CA VAL A 194 -10.69 16.90 -6.81
C VAL A 194 -10.48 16.30 -8.18
N THR A 195 -9.72 17.01 -9.02
CA THR A 195 -9.29 16.56 -10.34
C THR A 195 -7.78 16.65 -10.44
N GLN A 196 -7.19 15.74 -11.19
CA GLN A 196 -5.78 15.75 -11.52
C GLN A 196 -5.61 15.42 -12.99
N THR A 197 -4.85 16.27 -13.70
CA THR A 197 -4.46 16.05 -15.10
C THR A 197 -3.01 15.64 -15.16
N ILE A 198 -2.72 14.64 -15.96
CA ILE A 198 -1.37 14.17 -16.27
C ILE A 198 -1.14 14.20 -17.78
N ARG A 199 0.12 14.39 -18.19
CA ARG A 199 0.51 14.39 -19.60
C ARG A 199 1.21 13.08 -19.94
N LEU A 200 0.67 12.38 -20.93
CA LEU A 200 1.19 11.13 -21.44
C LEU A 200 1.94 11.30 -22.77
N THR A 201 1.88 12.47 -23.38
CA THR A 201 2.40 12.79 -24.75
C THR A 201 3.83 12.30 -24.99
N THR A 202 4.70 12.33 -23.97
CA THR A 202 6.11 11.91 -24.09
C THR A 202 6.30 10.40 -23.98
N GLN A 203 5.28 9.65 -23.57
CA GLN A 203 5.31 8.22 -23.36
C GLN A 203 4.51 7.45 -24.41
N LEU A 204 3.65 8.15 -25.15
CA LEU A 204 2.85 7.61 -26.23
C LEU A 204 3.63 7.63 -27.56
N ASP A 205 3.33 6.68 -28.43
CA ASP A 205 3.91 6.58 -29.78
C ASP A 205 3.29 7.63 -30.75
N VAL A 206 3.79 7.73 -31.96
CA VAL A 206 3.41 8.71 -33.00
C VAL A 206 1.88 8.76 -33.28
N GLY A 207 1.16 7.70 -32.96
CA GLY A 207 -0.31 7.64 -33.05
C GLY A 207 -1.05 7.96 -31.76
N LEU A 208 -0.38 8.52 -30.74
CA LEU A 208 -0.92 8.72 -29.39
C LEU A 208 -1.48 7.44 -28.76
N ASN A 209 -0.89 6.31 -29.06
CA ASN A 209 -1.20 5.00 -28.50
C ASN A 209 -0.01 4.45 -27.70
N VAL A 210 -0.29 3.51 -26.81
CA VAL A 210 0.78 2.78 -26.11
C VAL A 210 1.42 1.80 -27.07
N ALA A 211 2.76 1.78 -27.14
CA ALA A 211 3.50 0.89 -28.05
C ALA A 211 3.20 -0.59 -27.76
N THR A 212 3.11 -1.40 -28.83
CA THR A 212 2.84 -2.84 -28.72
C THR A 212 3.80 -3.55 -27.76
N GLY A 213 3.28 -4.32 -26.84
CA GLY A 213 4.05 -5.05 -25.84
C GLY A 213 4.65 -4.18 -24.72
N SER A 214 4.31 -2.89 -24.66
CA SER A 214 4.73 -1.99 -23.58
C SER A 214 3.58 -1.61 -22.65
N THR A 215 3.92 -1.09 -21.49
CA THR A 215 2.97 -0.52 -20.53
C THR A 215 3.40 0.87 -20.10
N ILE A 216 2.44 1.75 -19.92
CA ILE A 216 2.62 3.10 -19.38
C ILE A 216 1.89 3.19 -18.05
N VAL A 217 2.52 3.84 -17.07
CA VAL A 217 1.91 4.05 -15.75
C VAL A 217 1.48 5.51 -15.63
N ALA A 218 0.17 5.71 -15.60
CA ALA A 218 -0.48 6.98 -15.34
C ALA A 218 -0.69 7.12 -13.82
N ASN A 219 0.08 8.00 -13.17
CA ASN A 219 0.06 8.14 -11.72
C ASN A 219 -0.68 9.42 -11.29
N PHE A 220 -1.82 9.26 -10.64
CA PHE A 220 -2.63 10.34 -10.08
C PHE A 220 -2.37 10.46 -8.57
N ASP A 221 -1.18 10.97 -8.20
CA ASP A 221 -0.71 11.07 -6.81
C ASP A 221 -1.69 11.77 -5.86
N ARG A 222 -2.34 12.86 -6.33
CA ARG A 222 -3.29 13.61 -5.51
C ARG A 222 -4.59 12.84 -5.23
N LEU A 223 -4.93 11.91 -6.11
CA LEU A 223 -6.11 11.06 -5.99
C LEU A 223 -5.77 9.70 -5.38
N GLY A 224 -4.47 9.36 -5.29
CA GLY A 224 -4.00 8.06 -4.84
C GLY A 224 -4.42 6.92 -5.76
N ILE A 225 -4.54 7.16 -7.05
CA ILE A 225 -4.91 6.17 -8.06
C ILE A 225 -3.79 6.08 -9.09
N GLN A 226 -3.35 4.87 -9.38
CA GLN A 226 -2.39 4.57 -10.42
C GLN A 226 -3.03 3.66 -11.45
N VAL A 227 -2.97 4.05 -12.70
CA VAL A 227 -3.56 3.30 -13.82
C VAL A 227 -2.43 2.84 -14.73
N THR A 228 -2.34 1.54 -14.96
CA THR A 228 -1.40 0.97 -15.93
C THR A 228 -2.12 0.76 -17.25
N LEU A 229 -1.65 1.43 -18.27
CA LEU A 229 -2.15 1.35 -19.63
C LEU A 229 -1.26 0.42 -20.43
N ALA A 230 -1.85 -0.51 -21.18
CA ALA A 230 -1.10 -1.46 -21.99
C ALA A 230 -1.23 -1.14 -23.48
N GLY A 231 -0.17 -1.41 -24.21
CA GLY A 231 -0.20 -1.54 -25.66
C GLY A 231 -0.70 -2.91 -26.06
N GLN A 232 -1.07 -3.07 -27.33
CA GLN A 232 -1.53 -4.34 -27.89
C GLN A 232 -0.50 -5.46 -27.61
N ASP A 233 -0.97 -6.59 -27.10
CA ASP A 233 -0.11 -7.75 -26.91
C ASP A 233 0.26 -8.35 -28.29
N ALA A 234 1.55 -8.52 -28.52
CA ALA A 234 2.07 -9.10 -29.75
C ALA A 234 1.65 -10.59 -29.96
N SER A 235 1.23 -11.27 -28.89
CA SER A 235 0.90 -12.70 -28.91
C SER A 235 -0.61 -13.00 -28.82
N GLN A 236 -1.44 -12.06 -28.35
CA GLN A 236 -2.88 -12.27 -28.17
C GLN A 236 -3.69 -11.07 -28.67
N ASN A 237 -4.56 -11.34 -29.63
CA ASN A 237 -5.44 -10.36 -30.28
C ASN A 237 -6.66 -9.93 -29.42
N THR A 238 -6.56 -9.99 -28.09
CA THR A 238 -7.71 -9.85 -27.19
C THR A 238 -7.64 -8.69 -26.20
N THR A 239 -6.50 -8.07 -25.99
CA THR A 239 -6.35 -6.86 -25.17
C THR A 239 -6.22 -5.65 -26.07
N GLY A 240 -7.11 -4.68 -25.90
CA GLY A 240 -7.04 -3.40 -26.62
C GLY A 240 -5.78 -2.65 -26.23
N SER A 241 -5.21 -1.94 -27.19
CA SER A 241 -4.19 -0.92 -26.93
C SER A 241 -4.89 0.33 -26.46
N TYR A 242 -4.41 0.99 -25.41
CA TYR A 242 -4.86 2.32 -25.10
C TYR A 242 -4.49 3.28 -26.24
N VAL A 243 -5.47 4.02 -26.70
CA VAL A 243 -5.33 5.16 -27.61
C VAL A 243 -5.90 6.38 -26.92
N ASP A 244 -5.24 7.51 -27.09
CA ASP A 244 -5.66 8.80 -26.52
C ASP A 244 -7.13 9.10 -26.87
N GLY A 245 -7.96 9.29 -25.83
CA GLY A 245 -9.40 9.46 -25.95
C GLY A 245 -10.27 8.22 -25.60
N ASP A 246 -9.70 7.02 -25.49
CA ASP A 246 -10.45 5.80 -25.22
C ASP A 246 -11.08 5.74 -23.82
N LEU A 247 -10.47 6.44 -22.87
CA LEU A 247 -10.97 6.51 -21.49
C LEU A 247 -11.99 7.61 -21.26
N ASN A 248 -12.34 8.40 -22.26
CA ASN A 248 -13.26 9.54 -22.08
C ASN A 248 -14.63 9.08 -21.56
N GLY A 249 -15.04 9.62 -20.41
CA GLY A 249 -16.29 9.28 -19.74
C GLY A 249 -16.30 7.92 -19.04
N LYS A 250 -15.22 7.12 -19.11
CA LYS A 250 -15.10 5.87 -18.35
C LYS A 250 -14.88 6.17 -16.87
N THR A 251 -15.23 5.20 -16.03
CA THR A 251 -15.18 5.40 -14.56
C THR A 251 -14.33 4.33 -13.89
N ILE A 252 -13.73 4.72 -12.77
CA ILE A 252 -13.16 3.84 -11.76
C ILE A 252 -14.02 3.97 -10.51
N ALA A 253 -14.63 2.89 -10.07
CA ALA A 253 -15.34 2.84 -8.80
C ALA A 253 -14.37 2.34 -7.71
N VAL A 254 -14.02 3.22 -6.78
CA VAL A 254 -13.22 2.87 -5.61
C VAL A 254 -14.14 2.46 -4.48
N VAL A 255 -14.03 1.21 -4.06
CA VAL A 255 -14.72 0.67 -2.89
C VAL A 255 -13.79 0.63 -1.70
N GLY A 256 -14.31 0.99 -0.53
CA GLY A 256 -13.55 0.93 0.71
C GLY A 256 -13.48 -0.49 1.25
N GLY A 257 -12.30 -0.92 1.68
CA GLY A 257 -12.07 -2.15 2.43
C GLY A 257 -11.86 -1.91 3.92
N THR A 258 -11.50 -2.95 4.66
CA THR A 258 -11.35 -2.96 6.12
C THR A 258 -10.01 -2.40 6.63
N GLY A 259 -9.15 -1.88 5.78
CA GLY A 259 -7.83 -1.39 6.20
C GLY A 259 -6.90 -1.18 5.01
N GLY A 260 -5.60 -1.36 5.19
CA GLY A 260 -4.64 -1.44 4.09
C GLY A 260 -3.59 -0.36 4.00
N SER A 261 -3.64 0.68 4.83
CA SER A 261 -2.60 1.71 4.88
C SER A 261 -1.71 1.55 6.11
N PHE A 262 -0.43 1.36 5.89
CA PHE A 262 0.59 1.22 6.95
C PHE A 262 1.44 2.47 6.99
N GLN A 263 1.37 3.24 8.10
CA GLN A 263 2.23 4.39 8.33
C GLN A 263 3.62 3.89 8.75
N VAL A 264 4.60 4.04 7.88
CA VAL A 264 6.00 3.60 8.08
C VAL A 264 6.97 4.76 8.30
N GLY A 265 6.56 5.97 7.97
CA GLY A 265 7.34 7.20 8.21
C GLY A 265 6.74 8.07 9.31
N ALA A 266 7.49 9.12 9.70
CA ALA A 266 7.12 10.02 10.79
C ALA A 266 6.16 11.13 10.37
N ASN A 267 6.00 11.40 9.07
CA ASN A 267 5.26 12.55 8.55
C ASN A 267 3.93 12.14 7.91
N ASP A 268 2.99 13.07 7.84
CA ASP A 268 1.71 12.89 7.14
C ASP A 268 1.86 13.16 5.63
N VAL A 269 2.69 12.34 4.97
CA VAL A 269 2.88 12.38 3.52
C VAL A 269 2.63 11.00 2.91
N VAL A 270 2.20 10.97 1.66
CA VAL A 270 1.90 9.70 0.95
C VAL A 270 3.13 8.79 0.87
N ALA A 271 4.33 9.38 0.75
CA ALA A 271 5.59 8.63 0.72
C ALA A 271 5.89 7.85 2.01
N ASP A 272 5.35 8.30 3.15
CA ASP A 272 5.52 7.66 4.46
C ASP A 272 4.48 6.56 4.74
N ARG A 273 3.65 6.22 3.74
CA ARG A 273 2.62 5.17 3.82
C ARG A 273 2.90 4.07 2.82
N ILE A 274 2.60 2.85 3.22
CA ILE A 274 2.56 1.69 2.34
C ILE A 274 1.12 1.19 2.35
N ASP A 275 0.44 1.39 1.22
CA ASP A 275 -0.91 0.92 1.06
C ASP A 275 -0.89 -0.46 0.41
N VAL A 276 -1.74 -1.33 0.93
CA VAL A 276 -1.93 -2.69 0.47
C VAL A 276 -3.42 -2.94 0.35
N GLY A 277 -3.85 -3.35 -0.82
CA GLY A 277 -5.24 -3.72 -1.05
C GLY A 277 -5.29 -4.94 -1.95
N PHE A 278 -6.23 -5.81 -1.70
CA PHE A 278 -6.50 -6.94 -2.57
C PHE A 278 -7.98 -7.28 -2.58
N GLN A 279 -8.37 -7.94 -3.66
CA GLN A 279 -9.76 -8.24 -3.97
C GLN A 279 -10.35 -9.25 -2.98
N ASP A 280 -11.67 -9.39 -3.02
CA ASP A 280 -12.37 -10.43 -2.29
C ASP A 280 -12.06 -11.81 -2.88
N MET A 281 -11.44 -12.67 -2.08
CA MET A 281 -10.99 -14.01 -2.44
C MET A 281 -12.02 -15.10 -2.08
N SER A 282 -13.27 -14.74 -1.75
CA SER A 282 -14.32 -15.73 -1.57
C SER A 282 -14.69 -16.40 -2.90
N ALA A 283 -15.11 -17.66 -2.85
CA ALA A 283 -15.57 -18.39 -4.03
C ALA A 283 -16.76 -17.72 -4.70
N SER A 284 -17.61 -17.06 -3.91
CA SER A 284 -18.80 -16.33 -4.34
C SER A 284 -18.50 -14.93 -4.87
N SER A 285 -17.27 -14.42 -4.73
CA SER A 285 -16.88 -13.09 -5.19
C SER A 285 -16.92 -12.97 -6.71
N ALA A 286 -17.15 -11.75 -7.20
CA ALA A 286 -17.04 -11.44 -8.61
C ALA A 286 -15.61 -11.66 -9.16
N TYR A 287 -14.60 -11.52 -8.29
CA TYR A 287 -13.20 -11.68 -8.66
C TYR A 287 -12.84 -13.14 -8.99
N LEU A 288 -13.12 -14.10 -8.11
CA LEU A 288 -12.87 -15.52 -8.38
C LEU A 288 -13.95 -16.16 -9.26
N ASN A 289 -15.20 -15.71 -9.10
CA ASN A 289 -16.38 -16.13 -9.87
C ASN A 289 -16.54 -17.65 -9.99
N LEU A 290 -16.34 -18.38 -8.87
CA LEU A 290 -16.45 -19.84 -8.86
C LEU A 290 -17.90 -20.34 -8.86
N ASN A 291 -18.89 -19.47 -8.68
CA ASN A 291 -20.31 -19.82 -8.71
C ASN A 291 -20.75 -20.38 -10.07
N VAL A 292 -20.09 -19.94 -11.15
CA VAL A 292 -20.38 -20.41 -12.52
C VAL A 292 -19.69 -21.73 -12.86
N VAL A 293 -18.78 -22.21 -12.00
CA VAL A 293 -18.07 -23.46 -12.19
C VAL A 293 -18.99 -24.62 -11.85
N SER A 294 -19.31 -25.48 -12.83
CA SER A 294 -20.08 -26.70 -12.63
C SER A 294 -19.36 -27.88 -13.31
N LEU A 295 -19.40 -29.05 -12.65
CA LEU A 295 -18.78 -30.30 -13.10
C LEU A 295 -19.83 -31.36 -13.40
N SER A 296 -21.12 -31.00 -13.48
CA SER A 296 -22.24 -31.92 -13.63
C SER A 296 -22.33 -32.59 -15.04
N THR A 297 -21.75 -31.93 -16.05
CA THR A 297 -21.71 -32.48 -17.41
C THR A 297 -20.30 -32.42 -17.99
N MET A 298 -20.01 -33.25 -18.98
CA MET A 298 -18.69 -33.22 -19.64
C MET A 298 -18.39 -31.87 -20.30
N THR A 299 -19.40 -31.18 -20.85
CA THR A 299 -19.21 -29.88 -21.49
C THR A 299 -18.94 -28.79 -20.44
N SER A 300 -19.72 -28.75 -19.38
CA SER A 300 -19.48 -27.78 -18.27
C SER A 300 -18.13 -28.00 -17.59
N SER A 301 -17.73 -29.29 -17.43
CA SER A 301 -16.40 -29.60 -16.82
C SER A 301 -15.24 -29.11 -17.70
N ARG A 302 -15.35 -29.17 -19.03
CA ARG A 302 -14.35 -28.60 -19.94
C ARG A 302 -14.27 -27.06 -19.81
N SER A 303 -15.41 -26.40 -19.74
CA SER A 303 -15.47 -24.96 -19.52
C SER A 303 -14.90 -24.57 -18.12
N ALA A 304 -15.21 -25.38 -17.11
CA ALA A 304 -14.72 -25.20 -15.75
C ALA A 304 -13.19 -25.23 -15.65
N ILE A 305 -12.50 -26.02 -16.48
CA ILE A 305 -11.02 -26.05 -16.49
C ILE A 305 -10.47 -24.65 -16.77
N THR A 306 -10.95 -23.98 -17.83
CA THR A 306 -10.49 -22.63 -18.18
C THR A 306 -10.82 -21.60 -17.10
N GLN A 307 -12.01 -21.70 -16.49
CA GLN A 307 -12.43 -20.81 -15.41
C GLN A 307 -11.53 -20.98 -14.17
N LEU A 308 -11.22 -22.25 -13.83
CA LEU A 308 -10.32 -22.55 -12.70
C LEU A 308 -8.87 -22.12 -12.98
N ASP A 309 -8.38 -22.26 -14.22
CA ASP A 309 -7.07 -21.75 -14.59
C ASP A 309 -7.00 -20.22 -14.42
N THR A 310 -8.06 -19.51 -14.81
CA THR A 310 -8.17 -18.06 -14.57
C THR A 310 -8.20 -17.73 -13.09
N ALA A 311 -8.96 -18.46 -12.28
CA ALA A 311 -9.01 -18.25 -10.83
C ALA A 311 -7.65 -18.50 -10.16
N ILE A 312 -6.94 -19.56 -10.55
CA ILE A 312 -5.58 -19.87 -10.07
C ILE A 312 -4.61 -18.72 -10.42
N ALA A 313 -4.67 -18.22 -11.65
CA ALA A 313 -3.83 -17.09 -12.08
C ALA A 313 -4.13 -15.82 -11.26
N LYS A 314 -5.39 -15.51 -10.99
CA LYS A 314 -5.80 -14.38 -10.15
C LYS A 314 -5.30 -14.52 -8.71
N VAL A 315 -5.40 -15.68 -8.08
CA VAL A 315 -4.85 -15.93 -6.74
C VAL A 315 -3.33 -15.78 -6.74
N ALA A 316 -2.65 -16.32 -7.76
CA ALA A 316 -1.20 -16.17 -7.89
C ALA A 316 -0.76 -14.72 -8.03
N GLN A 317 -1.53 -13.90 -8.76
CA GLN A 317 -1.30 -12.46 -8.89
C GLN A 317 -1.41 -11.76 -7.54
N VAL A 318 -2.49 -12.00 -6.78
CA VAL A 318 -2.69 -11.39 -5.46
C VAL A 318 -1.58 -11.81 -4.48
N ARG A 319 -1.16 -13.07 -4.51
CA ARG A 319 0.00 -13.53 -3.73
C ARG A 319 1.28 -12.80 -4.11
N GLY A 320 1.50 -12.56 -5.41
CA GLY A 320 2.62 -11.74 -5.89
C GLY A 320 2.57 -10.31 -5.35
N ASP A 321 1.40 -9.68 -5.33
CA ASP A 321 1.19 -8.33 -4.80
C ASP A 321 1.45 -8.26 -3.29
N ILE A 322 0.96 -9.25 -2.54
CA ILE A 322 1.25 -9.38 -1.11
C ILE A 322 2.74 -9.57 -0.87
N GLY A 323 3.41 -10.43 -1.66
CA GLY A 323 4.86 -10.62 -1.57
C GLY A 323 5.65 -9.36 -1.86
N ALA A 324 5.25 -8.58 -2.86
CA ALA A 324 5.85 -7.28 -3.15
C ALA A 324 5.65 -6.28 -2.01
N ALA A 325 4.45 -6.23 -1.42
CA ALA A 325 4.15 -5.38 -0.27
C ALA A 325 4.96 -5.80 0.97
N MET A 326 5.06 -7.11 1.25
CA MET A 326 5.90 -7.62 2.35
C MET A 326 7.37 -7.25 2.15
N ASN A 327 7.90 -7.33 0.93
CA ASN A 327 9.27 -6.91 0.65
C ASN A 327 9.47 -5.41 0.90
N ARG A 328 8.50 -4.56 0.51
CA ARG A 328 8.55 -3.12 0.80
C ARG A 328 8.52 -2.84 2.30
N LEU A 329 7.64 -3.50 3.05
CA LEU A 329 7.58 -3.40 4.51
C LEU A 329 8.88 -3.89 5.16
N HIS A 330 9.43 -5.01 4.68
CA HIS A 330 10.69 -5.57 5.18
C HIS A 330 11.87 -4.59 4.99
N LEU A 331 11.93 -3.88 3.86
CA LEU A 331 12.94 -2.85 3.63
C LEU A 331 12.84 -1.69 4.63
N CYS A 332 11.65 -1.38 5.13
CA CYS A 332 11.47 -0.30 6.11
C CYS A 332 12.03 -0.63 7.50
N TYR A 333 12.08 -1.91 7.91
CA TYR A 333 12.63 -2.31 9.21
C TYR A 333 13.95 -3.08 9.13
N SER A 334 14.42 -3.40 7.93
CA SER A 334 15.73 -4.04 7.76
C SER A 334 16.86 -3.02 7.99
N PRO A 335 17.91 -3.38 8.76
CA PRO A 335 19.05 -2.49 9.00
C PRO A 335 19.84 -2.15 7.73
N TYR A 336 19.54 -2.77 6.59
CA TYR A 336 20.16 -2.49 5.28
C TYR A 336 19.27 -1.64 4.35
N GLY A 337 18.00 -1.39 4.73
CA GLY A 337 17.08 -0.56 3.95
C GLY A 337 17.05 0.84 4.51
N ILE A 338 17.72 1.76 3.83
CA ILE A 338 17.83 3.19 4.12
C ILE A 338 18.51 3.46 5.47
N GLU A 339 19.62 4.15 5.40
CA GLU A 339 20.38 4.71 6.50
C GLU A 339 19.48 5.48 7.50
N PHE A 340 18.79 4.79 8.38
CA PHE A 340 18.52 5.33 9.69
C PHE A 340 19.83 5.34 10.47
N ARG A 341 20.80 6.11 9.96
CA ARG A 341 21.94 6.52 10.76
C ARG A 341 21.34 7.25 11.95
N PRO A 342 21.49 6.75 13.16
CA PRO A 342 21.01 7.49 14.32
C PRO A 342 21.78 8.81 14.32
N LEU A 343 21.07 9.91 14.03
CA LEU A 343 21.52 11.27 14.30
C LEU A 343 21.76 11.50 15.81
N ALA A 344 21.70 10.41 16.59
CA ALA A 344 21.83 10.42 18.04
C ALA A 344 23.28 10.53 18.53
N THR A 345 24.31 10.49 17.68
CA THR A 345 25.70 10.55 18.12
C THR A 345 26.40 11.89 17.92
N ASP A 346 25.77 12.86 17.21
CA ASP A 346 26.35 14.19 17.02
C ASP A 346 25.68 15.32 17.81
N ALA A 347 24.80 14.98 18.75
CA ALA A 347 24.14 15.93 19.64
C ALA A 347 24.78 15.95 21.07
N SER A 348 26.00 15.42 21.25
CA SER A 348 26.76 15.50 22.49
C SER A 348 27.82 16.60 22.43
#